data_8949758d444c8edb71d96dbebb083a71
#
_entry.id   8949758d444c8edb71d96dbebb083a71
#
_cell.length_a   1.000
_cell.length_b   1.000
_cell.length_c   1.000
_cell.angle_alpha   90.00
_cell.angle_beta   90.00
_cell.angle_gamma   90.00
#
_symmetry.space_group_name_H-M   'P 1'
#
loop_
_entity.id
_entity.type
_entity.pdbx_description
1 polymer ?
#
loop_
_entity_poly.entity_id
_entity_poly.type
_entity_poly.pdbx_seq_one_letter_code
_entity_poly.pdbx_strand_id
1 'polypeptide(L)'
;MIVFLGGAAYFLYPLLQERKATEPLQVLVIRWEDLWENLPEMKALKKSLNQKLEGYHREFSALEIQLRQENQALSESQKTVNFKDPSQSKFVEERQKNFAEKVMKTQQEAERRQKSINEHHEKAINNLRQRISGVIKEISKKQNADLVIFHQQCPYYDSKLDITEKVLEALKSAKG
;
A
#
# COMPACT_ATOMS: atom_id res chain seq x y z
N MET A 1 3.94 -36.38 7.79
CA MET A 1 3.94 -34.89 7.70
C MET A 1 5.16 -34.51 6.87
N ILE A 2 4.98 -34.39 5.54
CA ILE A 2 6.06 -34.12 4.59
C ILE A 2 6.04 -32.62 4.33
N VAL A 3 7.11 -31.95 4.78
CA VAL A 3 7.32 -30.50 4.64
C VAL A 3 7.73 -30.21 3.19
N PHE A 4 6.97 -29.39 2.48
CA PHE A 4 7.28 -28.85 1.17
C PHE A 4 8.47 -27.86 1.25
N LEU A 5 9.68 -28.36 1.11
CA LEU A 5 10.89 -27.57 0.82
C LEU A 5 11.30 -27.61 -0.66
N GLY A 6 10.35 -27.96 -1.54
CA GLY A 6 10.64 -28.35 -2.92
C GLY A 6 10.71 -27.23 -3.97
N GLY A 7 10.30 -26.00 -3.68
CA GLY A 7 10.16 -24.98 -4.73
C GLY A 7 11.42 -24.16 -5.03
N ALA A 8 12.25 -23.87 -4.05
CA ALA A 8 13.44 -23.03 -4.23
C ALA A 8 14.66 -23.79 -4.78
N ALA A 9 14.76 -25.08 -4.51
CA ALA A 9 15.90 -25.90 -4.93
C ALA A 9 15.96 -26.11 -6.47
N TYR A 10 14.81 -26.18 -7.13
CA TYR A 10 14.76 -26.39 -8.58
C TYR A 10 15.22 -25.18 -9.42
N PHE A 11 15.06 -23.96 -8.91
CA PHE A 11 15.50 -22.75 -9.61
C PHE A 11 16.99 -22.46 -9.44
N LEU A 12 17.62 -22.98 -8.40
CA LEU A 12 19.05 -22.78 -8.11
C LEU A 12 19.95 -23.81 -8.83
N TYR A 13 19.39 -24.95 -9.22
CA TYR A 13 20.15 -26.05 -9.82
C TYR A 13 20.91 -25.68 -11.11
N PRO A 14 20.34 -24.96 -12.11
CA PRO A 14 21.08 -24.56 -13.30
C PRO A 14 22.16 -23.50 -13.03
N LEU A 15 21.99 -22.64 -12.06
CA LEU A 15 22.97 -21.60 -11.66
C LEU A 15 24.19 -22.21 -10.97
N LEU A 16 24.01 -23.34 -10.28
CA LEU A 16 25.09 -24.08 -9.63
C LEU A 16 25.90 -24.94 -10.59
N GLN A 17 25.34 -25.31 -11.74
CA GLN A 17 26.06 -26.14 -12.76
C GLN A 17 27.08 -25.34 -13.57
N GLU A 18 26.96 -24.04 -13.71
CA GLU A 18 27.93 -23.20 -14.44
C GLU A 18 29.17 -22.84 -13.60
N ARG A 19 29.13 -23.02 -12.27
CA ARG A 19 30.31 -22.84 -11.43
C ARG A 19 31.16 -24.13 -11.36
N LYS A 20 32.42 -23.95 -11.58
CA LYS A 20 33.41 -25.00 -11.21
C LYS A 20 33.23 -25.28 -9.72
N ALA A 21 33.06 -26.54 -9.34
CA ALA A 21 32.76 -27.00 -7.98
C ALA A 21 33.75 -26.58 -6.85
N THR A 22 34.66 -25.67 -7.14
CA THR A 22 35.77 -25.22 -6.27
C THR A 22 35.64 -23.78 -5.78
N GLU A 23 34.69 -22.97 -6.31
CA GLU A 23 34.56 -21.59 -5.86
C GLU A 23 33.50 -21.46 -4.75
N PRO A 24 33.81 -20.81 -3.63
CA PRO A 24 32.86 -20.59 -2.54
C PRO A 24 31.70 -19.72 -2.99
N LEU A 25 30.49 -20.07 -2.58
CA LEU A 25 29.29 -19.29 -2.87
C LEU A 25 29.40 -17.89 -2.22
N GLN A 26 29.28 -16.84 -3.03
CA GLN A 26 29.29 -15.47 -2.52
C GLN A 26 27.86 -15.05 -2.18
N VAL A 27 27.60 -14.88 -0.87
CA VAL A 27 26.31 -14.47 -0.34
C VAL A 27 26.41 -13.05 0.20
N LEU A 28 25.44 -12.22 -0.11
CA LEU A 28 25.27 -10.90 0.48
C LEU A 28 24.01 -10.87 1.35
N VAL A 29 24.00 -9.97 2.30
CA VAL A 29 22.89 -9.81 3.25
C VAL A 29 22.32 -8.40 3.12
N ILE A 30 21.00 -8.28 3.25
CA ILE A 30 20.31 -7.00 3.27
C ILE A 30 19.32 -6.93 4.42
N ARG A 31 19.33 -5.83 5.16
CA ARG A 31 18.35 -5.48 6.19
C ARG A 31 17.23 -4.68 5.54
N TRP A 32 16.20 -5.42 5.09
CA TRP A 32 15.11 -4.84 4.29
C TRP A 32 14.33 -3.77 5.06
N GLU A 33 14.08 -3.98 6.36
CA GLU A 33 13.38 -3.02 7.21
C GLU A 33 14.15 -1.72 7.34
N ASP A 34 15.45 -1.80 7.64
CA ASP A 34 16.31 -0.62 7.78
C ASP A 34 16.38 0.16 6.47
N LEU A 35 16.48 -0.55 5.34
CA LEU A 35 16.45 0.06 4.02
C LEU A 35 15.13 0.81 3.81
N TRP A 36 14.00 0.12 4.09
CA TRP A 36 12.66 0.63 3.86
C TRP A 36 12.32 1.84 4.73
N GLU A 37 12.73 1.82 5.99
CA GLU A 37 12.49 2.93 6.93
C GLU A 37 13.37 4.15 6.67
N ASN A 38 14.58 3.94 6.17
CA ASN A 38 15.54 5.02 5.95
C ASN A 38 15.47 5.66 4.55
N LEU A 39 14.65 5.11 3.65
CA LEU A 39 14.42 5.71 2.34
C LEU A 39 13.58 6.99 2.43
N PRO A 40 14.10 8.14 1.94
CA PRO A 40 13.34 9.40 1.93
C PRO A 40 12.01 9.29 1.19
N GLU A 41 11.96 8.48 0.12
CA GLU A 41 10.75 8.23 -0.65
C GLU A 41 9.66 7.55 0.16
N MET A 42 10.05 6.60 1.02
CA MET A 42 9.08 5.95 1.90
C MET A 42 8.51 6.91 2.94
N LYS A 43 9.38 7.76 3.51
CA LYS A 43 8.94 8.81 4.45
C LYS A 43 7.97 9.78 3.77
N ALA A 44 8.29 10.21 2.54
CA ALA A 44 7.43 11.07 1.74
C ALA A 44 6.10 10.39 1.37
N LEU A 45 6.15 9.11 0.98
CA LEU A 45 4.95 8.33 0.64
C LEU A 45 4.03 8.16 1.84
N LYS A 46 4.57 7.78 3.01
CA LYS A 46 3.80 7.69 4.27
C LYS A 46 3.16 9.03 4.63
N LYS A 47 3.91 10.13 4.54
CA LYS A 47 3.38 11.48 4.81
C LYS A 47 2.25 11.85 3.86
N SER A 48 2.43 11.62 2.55
CA SER A 48 1.42 11.90 1.54
C SER A 48 0.16 11.07 1.74
N LEU A 49 0.30 9.78 2.09
CA LEU A 49 -0.83 8.90 2.39
C LEU A 49 -1.61 9.42 3.60
N ASN A 50 -0.92 9.73 4.71
CA ASN A 50 -1.56 10.25 5.91
C ASN A 50 -2.32 11.55 5.64
N GLN A 51 -1.73 12.49 4.91
CA GLN A 51 -2.39 13.74 4.52
C GLN A 51 -3.66 13.51 3.69
N LYS A 52 -3.62 12.56 2.75
CA LYS A 52 -4.80 12.20 1.95
C LYS A 52 -5.89 11.55 2.81
N LEU A 53 -5.51 10.65 3.72
CA LEU A 53 -6.46 10.00 4.62
C LEU A 53 -7.10 11.00 5.59
N GLU A 54 -6.32 11.92 6.17
CA GLU A 54 -6.84 12.99 7.03
C GLU A 54 -7.78 13.93 6.28
N GLY A 55 -7.44 14.30 5.04
CA GLY A 55 -8.32 15.09 4.17
C GLY A 55 -9.65 14.37 3.92
N TYR A 56 -9.55 13.10 3.55
CA TYR A 56 -10.68 12.23 3.33
C TYR A 56 -11.59 12.12 4.58
N HIS A 57 -11.01 11.84 5.75
CA HIS A 57 -11.77 11.76 6.99
C HIS A 57 -12.52 13.06 7.32
N ARG A 58 -11.87 14.21 7.14
CA ARG A 58 -12.52 15.51 7.37
C ARG A 58 -13.71 15.74 6.43
N GLU A 59 -13.54 15.47 5.14
CA GLU A 59 -14.63 15.63 4.16
C GLU A 59 -15.81 14.69 4.47
N PHE A 60 -15.52 13.42 4.77
CA PHE A 60 -16.58 12.45 5.04
C PHE A 60 -17.28 12.70 6.38
N SER A 61 -16.58 13.10 7.42
CA SER A 61 -17.19 13.49 8.69
C SER A 61 -18.16 14.67 8.51
N ALA A 62 -17.80 15.65 7.68
CA ALA A 62 -18.70 16.77 7.37
C ALA A 62 -19.95 16.31 6.61
N LEU A 63 -19.80 15.41 5.62
CA LEU A 63 -20.91 14.83 4.88
C LEU A 63 -21.82 13.97 5.77
N GLU A 64 -21.28 13.19 6.68
CA GLU A 64 -22.06 12.41 7.65
C GLU A 64 -22.90 13.29 8.56
N ILE A 65 -22.32 14.39 9.06
CA ILE A 65 -23.06 15.37 9.88
C ILE A 65 -24.21 15.96 9.07
N GLN A 66 -23.95 16.35 7.82
CA GLN A 66 -24.97 16.91 6.94
C GLN A 66 -26.09 15.90 6.63
N LEU A 67 -25.76 14.66 6.33
CA LEU A 67 -26.74 13.60 6.08
C LEU A 67 -27.56 13.30 7.33
N ARG A 68 -26.94 13.31 8.51
CA ARG A 68 -27.67 13.13 9.79
C ARG A 68 -28.67 14.24 10.05
N GLN A 69 -28.28 15.51 9.82
CA GLN A 69 -29.17 16.65 9.96
C GLN A 69 -30.34 16.61 8.96
N GLU A 70 -30.06 16.24 7.71
CA GLU A 70 -31.08 16.09 6.67
C GLU A 70 -32.06 14.96 6.97
N ASN A 71 -31.56 13.82 7.49
CA ASN A 71 -32.40 12.71 7.94
C ASN A 71 -33.30 13.11 9.12
N GLN A 72 -32.77 13.87 10.07
CA GLN A 72 -33.55 14.38 11.19
C GLN A 72 -34.66 15.31 10.71
N ALA A 73 -34.33 16.30 9.85
CA ALA A 73 -35.32 17.21 9.28
C ALA A 73 -36.40 16.49 8.45
N LEU A 74 -36.02 15.40 7.74
CA LEU A 74 -36.95 14.56 7.02
C LEU A 74 -37.90 13.82 7.98
N SER A 75 -37.38 13.24 9.06
CA SER A 75 -38.15 12.57 10.10
C SER A 75 -39.13 13.51 10.80
N GLU A 76 -38.72 14.74 11.10
CA GLU A 76 -39.57 15.75 11.68
C GLU A 76 -40.70 16.18 10.73
N SER A 77 -40.38 16.37 9.44
CA SER A 77 -41.39 16.72 8.45
C SER A 77 -42.44 15.63 8.26
N GLN A 78 -42.06 14.34 8.36
CA GLN A 78 -43.00 13.22 8.30
C GLN A 78 -44.02 13.20 9.42
N LYS A 79 -43.66 13.69 10.61
CA LYS A 79 -44.58 13.74 11.76
C LYS A 79 -45.68 14.82 11.62
N THR A 80 -45.42 15.85 10.83
CA THR A 80 -46.30 17.01 10.64
C THR A 80 -47.15 16.95 9.38
N VAL A 81 -46.85 16.01 8.47
CA VAL A 81 -47.51 15.90 7.17
C VAL A 81 -48.91 15.25 7.30
N ASN A 82 -49.90 15.85 6.62
CA ASN A 82 -51.18 15.22 6.45
C ASN A 82 -51.17 14.27 5.24
N PHE A 83 -50.95 12.99 5.47
CA PHE A 83 -50.91 11.94 4.44
C PHE A 83 -52.22 11.77 3.65
N LYS A 84 -53.31 12.40 4.08
CA LYS A 84 -54.56 12.41 3.28
C LYS A 84 -54.52 13.48 2.19
N ASP A 85 -53.57 14.38 2.22
CA ASP A 85 -53.31 15.38 1.16
C ASP A 85 -52.30 14.84 0.17
N PRO A 86 -52.72 14.55 -1.10
CA PRO A 86 -51.81 13.95 -2.09
C PRO A 86 -50.58 14.80 -2.42
N SER A 87 -50.71 16.12 -2.28
CA SER A 87 -49.58 17.02 -2.57
C SER A 87 -48.49 16.92 -1.50
N GLN A 88 -48.86 16.86 -0.24
CA GLN A 88 -47.95 16.71 0.88
C GLN A 88 -47.31 15.33 0.92
N SER A 89 -48.10 14.28 0.66
CA SER A 89 -47.56 12.90 0.55
C SER A 89 -46.49 12.79 -0.54
N LYS A 90 -46.80 13.29 -1.74
CA LYS A 90 -45.84 13.29 -2.87
C LYS A 90 -44.57 14.06 -2.58
N PHE A 91 -44.67 15.18 -1.91
CA PHE A 91 -43.51 15.98 -1.54
C PHE A 91 -42.58 15.25 -0.56
N VAL A 92 -43.14 14.54 0.41
CA VAL A 92 -42.33 13.75 1.36
C VAL A 92 -41.70 12.55 0.67
N GLU A 93 -42.41 11.86 -0.20
CA GLU A 93 -41.87 10.73 -0.98
C GLU A 93 -40.70 11.17 -1.86
N GLU A 94 -40.82 12.31 -2.52
CA GLU A 94 -39.75 12.85 -3.35
C GLU A 94 -38.50 13.22 -2.53
N ARG A 95 -38.69 13.84 -1.36
CA ARG A 95 -37.57 14.13 -0.43
C ARG A 95 -36.90 12.86 0.09
N GLN A 96 -37.67 11.82 0.42
CA GLN A 96 -37.13 10.52 0.84
C GLN A 96 -36.28 9.90 -0.26
N LYS A 97 -36.81 9.90 -1.49
CA LYS A 97 -36.08 9.40 -2.66
C LYS A 97 -34.77 10.14 -2.88
N ASN A 98 -34.81 11.47 -2.87
CA ASN A 98 -33.63 12.29 -3.06
C ASN A 98 -32.59 12.07 -1.95
N PHE A 99 -33.03 11.91 -0.70
CA PHE A 99 -32.17 11.59 0.41
C PHE A 99 -31.51 10.21 0.24
N ALA A 100 -32.27 9.18 -0.11
CA ALA A 100 -31.75 7.85 -0.36
C ALA A 100 -30.72 7.82 -1.49
N GLU A 101 -30.98 8.55 -2.59
CA GLU A 101 -30.02 8.70 -3.69
C GLU A 101 -28.74 9.41 -3.23
N LYS A 102 -28.87 10.45 -2.39
CA LYS A 102 -27.72 11.17 -1.84
C LYS A 102 -26.86 10.28 -0.95
N VAL A 103 -27.49 9.48 -0.07
CA VAL A 103 -26.78 8.51 0.78
C VAL A 103 -26.02 7.50 -0.09
N MET A 104 -26.69 6.92 -1.08
CA MET A 104 -26.08 5.94 -1.99
C MET A 104 -24.90 6.54 -2.76
N LYS A 105 -25.05 7.74 -3.31
CA LYS A 105 -23.97 8.44 -4.02
C LYS A 105 -22.78 8.74 -3.11
N THR A 106 -23.05 9.17 -1.87
CA THR A 106 -22.00 9.44 -0.88
C THR A 106 -21.22 8.16 -0.54
N GLN A 107 -21.93 7.04 -0.35
CA GLN A 107 -21.29 5.75 -0.08
C GLN A 107 -20.44 5.28 -1.26
N GLN A 108 -20.96 5.34 -2.48
CA GLN A 108 -20.22 4.97 -3.68
C GLN A 108 -18.96 5.82 -3.87
N GLU A 109 -19.06 7.13 -3.59
CA GLU A 109 -17.90 8.02 -3.67
C GLU A 109 -16.86 7.69 -2.60
N ALA A 110 -17.30 7.34 -1.38
CA ALA A 110 -16.42 6.89 -0.32
C ALA A 110 -15.61 5.65 -0.73
N GLU A 111 -16.30 4.64 -1.24
CA GLU A 111 -15.69 3.39 -1.70
C GLU A 111 -14.71 3.64 -2.87
N ARG A 112 -15.11 4.47 -3.83
CA ARG A 112 -14.27 4.83 -4.97
C ARG A 112 -12.99 5.54 -4.54
N ARG A 113 -13.09 6.51 -3.62
CA ARG A 113 -11.92 7.25 -3.12
C ARG A 113 -10.99 6.35 -2.32
N GLN A 114 -11.54 5.50 -1.44
CA GLN A 114 -10.74 4.55 -0.68
C GLN A 114 -9.97 3.60 -1.61
N LYS A 115 -10.65 3.06 -2.62
CA LYS A 115 -10.02 2.21 -3.64
C LYS A 115 -8.91 2.95 -4.38
N SER A 116 -9.17 4.17 -4.83
CA SER A 116 -8.17 4.99 -5.54
C SER A 116 -6.94 5.28 -4.68
N ILE A 117 -7.11 5.58 -3.38
CA ILE A 117 -5.99 5.81 -2.46
C ILE A 117 -5.14 4.54 -2.33
N ASN A 118 -5.79 3.37 -2.14
CA ASN A 118 -5.10 2.09 -2.02
C ASN A 118 -4.33 1.73 -3.30
N GLU A 119 -4.95 1.86 -4.47
CA GLU A 119 -4.31 1.58 -5.76
C GLU A 119 -3.09 2.48 -6.00
N HIS A 120 -3.22 3.77 -5.70
CA HIS A 120 -2.09 4.70 -5.79
C HIS A 120 -0.95 4.33 -4.85
N HIS A 121 -1.26 3.95 -3.62
CA HIS A 121 -0.28 3.55 -2.62
C HIS A 121 0.44 2.26 -3.03
N GLU A 122 -0.31 1.24 -3.44
CA GLU A 122 0.25 -0.02 -3.92
C GLU A 122 1.16 0.16 -5.14
N LYS A 123 0.72 0.98 -6.11
CA LYS A 123 1.53 1.30 -7.29
C LYS A 123 2.84 1.99 -6.92
N ALA A 124 2.80 2.94 -5.99
CA ALA A 124 4.00 3.63 -5.52
C ALA A 124 4.96 2.69 -4.78
N ILE A 125 4.44 1.82 -3.92
CA ILE A 125 5.23 0.78 -3.23
C ILE A 125 5.87 -0.18 -4.24
N ASN A 126 5.10 -0.67 -5.21
CA ASN A 126 5.61 -1.60 -6.20
C ASN A 126 6.71 -0.98 -7.08
N ASN A 127 6.55 0.27 -7.50
CA ASN A 127 7.58 1.00 -8.22
C ASN A 127 8.87 1.13 -7.40
N LEU A 128 8.73 1.45 -6.11
CA LEU A 128 9.88 1.57 -5.21
C LEU A 128 10.57 0.22 -5.00
N ARG A 129 9.81 -0.87 -4.81
CA ARG A 129 10.37 -2.23 -4.72
C ARG A 129 11.14 -2.63 -5.97
N GLN A 130 10.62 -2.35 -7.15
CA GLN A 130 11.30 -2.64 -8.43
C GLN A 130 12.61 -1.87 -8.53
N ARG A 131 12.61 -0.59 -8.16
CA ARG A 131 13.82 0.24 -8.15
C ARG A 131 14.87 -0.29 -7.16
N ILE A 132 14.47 -0.63 -5.95
CA ILE A 132 15.35 -1.23 -4.94
C ILE A 132 15.95 -2.55 -5.47
N SER A 133 15.10 -3.42 -6.02
CA SER A 133 15.55 -4.69 -6.59
C SER A 133 16.55 -4.49 -7.75
N GLY A 134 16.35 -3.46 -8.56
CA GLY A 134 17.30 -3.08 -9.62
C GLY A 134 18.66 -2.70 -9.05
N VAL A 135 18.70 -1.85 -8.03
CA VAL A 135 19.95 -1.42 -7.38
C VAL A 135 20.65 -2.59 -6.69
N ILE A 136 19.90 -3.44 -5.98
CA ILE A 136 20.46 -4.67 -5.37
C ILE A 136 21.11 -5.54 -6.44
N LYS A 137 20.44 -5.76 -7.57
CA LYS A 137 20.97 -6.57 -8.69
C LYS A 137 22.27 -5.99 -9.25
N GLU A 138 22.36 -4.67 -9.40
CA GLU A 138 23.57 -4.01 -9.88
C GLU A 138 24.74 -4.14 -8.89
N ILE A 139 24.48 -3.94 -7.60
CA ILE A 139 25.49 -4.09 -6.55
C ILE A 139 25.97 -5.54 -6.46
N SER A 140 25.03 -6.50 -6.50
CA SER A 140 25.36 -7.92 -6.48
C SER A 140 26.25 -8.35 -7.66
N LYS A 141 25.95 -7.86 -8.86
CA LYS A 141 26.79 -8.10 -10.02
C LYS A 141 28.20 -7.52 -9.87
N LYS A 142 28.33 -6.29 -9.36
CA LYS A 142 29.63 -5.65 -9.12
C LYS A 142 30.47 -6.38 -8.08
N GLN A 143 29.83 -7.06 -7.14
CA GLN A 143 30.50 -7.84 -6.10
C GLN A 143 30.62 -9.33 -6.43
N ASN A 144 30.24 -9.75 -7.64
CA ASN A 144 30.20 -11.15 -8.07
C ASN A 144 29.41 -12.05 -7.11
N ALA A 145 28.35 -11.52 -6.50
CA ALA A 145 27.53 -12.25 -5.56
C ALA A 145 26.56 -13.17 -6.30
N ASP A 146 26.39 -14.36 -5.76
CA ASP A 146 25.49 -15.38 -6.30
C ASP A 146 24.10 -15.27 -5.71
N LEU A 147 24.01 -14.80 -4.45
CA LEU A 147 22.79 -14.77 -3.70
C LEU A 147 22.75 -13.54 -2.79
N VAL A 148 21.56 -12.94 -2.69
CA VAL A 148 21.25 -11.95 -1.66
C VAL A 148 20.13 -12.49 -0.79
N ILE A 149 20.34 -12.51 0.51
CA ILE A 149 19.35 -12.98 1.50
C ILE A 149 18.94 -11.86 2.44
N PHE A 150 17.75 -11.96 2.99
CA PHE A 150 17.30 -11.06 4.04
C PHE A 150 17.91 -11.46 5.38
N HIS A 151 18.32 -10.47 6.18
CA HIS A 151 18.96 -10.72 7.47
C HIS A 151 18.10 -11.56 8.41
N GLN A 152 16.75 -11.46 8.33
CA GLN A 152 15.85 -12.29 9.15
C GLN A 152 15.95 -13.78 8.86
N GLN A 153 16.44 -14.14 7.69
CA GLN A 153 16.63 -15.53 7.27
C GLN A 153 18.00 -16.09 7.69
N CYS A 154 18.86 -15.23 8.26
CA CYS A 154 20.22 -15.56 8.64
C CYS A 154 20.48 -15.14 10.10
N PRO A 155 20.51 -16.10 11.06
CA PRO A 155 20.71 -15.79 12.49
C PRO A 155 22.08 -15.15 12.79
N TYR A 156 23.07 -15.40 11.94
CA TYR A 156 24.41 -14.86 12.05
C TYR A 156 25.03 -14.63 10.68
N TYR A 157 25.67 -13.50 10.49
CA TYR A 157 26.48 -13.17 9.30
C TYR A 157 27.58 -12.16 9.65
N ASP A 158 28.67 -12.17 8.90
CA ASP A 158 29.71 -11.14 9.00
C ASP A 158 29.17 -9.82 8.45
N SER A 159 29.37 -8.71 9.16
CA SER A 159 28.94 -7.37 8.75
C SER A 159 29.46 -6.94 7.37
N LYS A 160 30.57 -7.52 6.93
CA LYS A 160 31.14 -7.27 5.58
C LYS A 160 30.22 -7.73 4.45
N LEU A 161 29.30 -8.68 4.74
CA LEU A 161 28.33 -9.20 3.79
C LEU A 161 27.08 -8.29 3.67
N ASP A 162 26.91 -7.35 4.60
CA ASP A 162 25.78 -6.42 4.62
C ASP A 162 25.96 -5.32 3.57
N ILE A 163 25.03 -5.28 2.62
CA ILE A 163 25.03 -4.26 1.55
C ILE A 163 24.00 -3.16 1.76
N THR A 164 23.31 -3.13 2.89
CA THR A 164 22.17 -2.23 3.14
C THR A 164 22.55 -0.76 2.92
N GLU A 165 23.66 -0.30 3.51
CA GLU A 165 24.13 1.09 3.37
C GLU A 165 24.51 1.41 1.93
N LYS A 166 25.20 0.48 1.23
CA LYS A 166 25.57 0.68 -0.18
C LYS A 166 24.33 0.84 -1.08
N VAL A 167 23.28 0.06 -0.79
CA VAL A 167 22.00 0.16 -1.52
C VAL A 167 21.31 1.49 -1.21
N LEU A 168 21.30 1.93 0.06
CA LEU A 168 20.75 3.24 0.46
C LEU A 168 21.46 4.39 -0.23
N GLU A 169 22.79 4.39 -0.26
CA GLU A 169 23.58 5.42 -0.92
C GLU A 169 23.33 5.45 -2.43
N ALA A 170 23.29 4.28 -3.07
CA ALA A 170 23.03 4.20 -4.50
C ALA A 170 21.60 4.68 -4.86
N LEU A 171 20.61 4.40 -4.02
CA LEU A 171 19.25 4.89 -4.20
C LEU A 171 19.14 6.40 -4.01
N LYS A 172 19.90 6.99 -3.10
CA LYS A 172 19.97 8.44 -2.88
C LYS A 172 20.66 9.17 -4.04
N SER A 173 21.76 8.61 -4.56
CA SER A 173 22.53 9.22 -5.66
C SER A 173 21.84 9.10 -7.03
N ALA A 174 21.01 8.10 -7.25
CA ALA A 174 20.26 7.93 -8.50
C ALA A 174 19.10 8.95 -8.68
N LYS A 175 18.93 9.88 -7.75
CA LYS A 175 17.93 10.96 -7.78
C LYS A 175 18.47 12.31 -8.31
N GLY A 176 19.76 12.44 -8.52
CA GLY A 176 20.36 13.56 -9.22
C GLY A 176 20.33 13.32 -10.73
#